data_b8b6d21be4aa1a9922fa5aec91ce3b04
#
_entry.id   b8b6d21be4aa1a9922fa5aec91ce3b04
#
_cell.length_a   1.000
_cell.length_b   1.000
_cell.length_c   1.000
_cell.angle_alpha   90.00
_cell.angle_beta   90.00
_cell.angle_gamma   90.00
#
_symmetry.space_group_name_H-M   'P 1'
#
loop_
_entity.id
_entity.type
_entity.pdbx_description
1 polymer ?
#
loop_
_entity_poly.entity_id
_entity_poly.type
_entity_poly.pdbx_seq_one_letter_code
_entity_poly.pdbx_strand_id
1 'polypeptide(L)'
;MFAKWLGELLCNTDITANSRDHNPGTANAFMFGGFWCGTITLFCELLKGFLPVFLYLRTFPLSSSHGGLAFVMAAPVAGHIFPVFHHFRGGKGIAVSFGCLMGLFPYALPALILAFVFIFFSVIVVVSPHYYRTFLTYAAAAALMLIYAGDFRIVSGFGLISALVTIKLMLSAEE
;
A
#
# COMPACT_ATOMS: atom_id res chain seq x y z
N MET A 1 -4.74 -7.49 -11.38
CA MET A 1 -3.53 -7.01 -10.72
C MET A 1 -2.63 -6.40 -11.77
N PHE A 2 -2.31 -5.13 -11.60
CA PHE A 2 -1.61 -4.39 -12.65
C PHE A 2 -0.23 -4.97 -12.98
N ALA A 3 0.57 -5.35 -11.98
CA ALA A 3 1.90 -5.90 -12.20
C ALA A 3 1.91 -7.14 -13.11
N LYS A 4 1.02 -8.11 -12.85
CA LYS A 4 0.93 -9.32 -13.68
C LYS A 4 0.48 -8.98 -15.10
N TRP A 5 -0.62 -8.26 -15.23
CA TRP A 5 -1.18 -7.88 -16.54
C TRP A 5 -0.22 -7.01 -17.37
N LEU A 6 0.44 -6.03 -16.73
CA LEU A 6 1.42 -5.18 -17.41
C LEU A 6 2.70 -5.93 -17.77
N GLY A 7 3.14 -6.89 -16.94
CA GLY A 7 4.27 -7.75 -17.24
C GLY A 7 4.03 -8.62 -18.48
N GLU A 8 2.86 -9.23 -18.56
CA GLU A 8 2.45 -10.01 -19.72
C GLU A 8 2.29 -9.14 -20.97
N LEU A 9 1.63 -7.97 -20.84
CA LEU A 9 1.32 -7.09 -21.98
C LEU A 9 2.54 -6.34 -22.54
N LEU A 10 3.40 -5.78 -21.65
CA LEU A 10 4.50 -4.90 -22.05
C LEU A 10 5.83 -5.62 -22.20
N CYS A 11 6.04 -6.69 -21.46
CA CYS A 11 7.33 -7.36 -21.34
C CYS A 11 7.29 -8.84 -21.71
N ASN A 12 6.12 -9.35 -22.07
CA ASN A 12 5.90 -10.79 -22.37
C ASN A 12 6.49 -11.70 -21.27
N THR A 13 6.40 -11.27 -20.00
CA THR A 13 7.03 -11.93 -18.85
C THR A 13 6.00 -12.15 -17.75
N ASP A 14 5.93 -13.37 -17.21
CA ASP A 14 5.19 -13.63 -15.98
C ASP A 14 6.04 -13.21 -14.78
N ILE A 15 5.72 -12.03 -14.23
CA ILE A 15 6.42 -11.45 -13.07
C ILE A 15 6.29 -12.35 -11.84
N THR A 16 5.16 -13.06 -11.69
CA THR A 16 4.90 -13.90 -10.51
C THR A 16 5.67 -15.21 -10.55
N ALA A 17 5.81 -15.82 -11.73
CA ALA A 17 6.55 -17.07 -11.89
C ALA A 17 8.06 -16.89 -11.63
N ASN A 18 8.62 -15.73 -11.98
CA ASN A 18 10.04 -15.43 -11.83
C ASN A 18 10.41 -14.91 -10.42
N SER A 19 9.44 -14.58 -9.59
CA SER A 19 9.70 -14.04 -8.26
C SER A 19 9.71 -15.13 -7.18
N ARG A 20 10.62 -15.02 -6.20
CA ARG A 20 10.74 -15.98 -5.09
C ARG A 20 9.49 -16.05 -4.20
N ASP A 21 8.80 -14.94 -4.06
CA ASP A 21 7.61 -14.80 -3.22
C ASP A 21 6.30 -14.84 -4.01
N HIS A 22 6.36 -15.17 -5.30
CA HIS A 22 5.22 -15.20 -6.24
C HIS A 22 4.27 -14.00 -6.12
N ASN A 23 4.80 -12.87 -5.60
CA ASN A 23 4.02 -11.69 -5.29
C ASN A 23 3.87 -10.78 -6.53
N PRO A 24 2.66 -10.50 -7.01
CA PRO A 24 2.42 -9.58 -8.12
C PRO A 24 2.51 -8.12 -7.67
N GLY A 25 3.63 -7.75 -7.06
CA GLY A 25 3.88 -6.42 -6.52
C GLY A 25 4.76 -5.54 -7.41
N THR A 26 4.74 -4.23 -7.13
CA THR A 26 5.53 -3.22 -7.86
C THR A 26 7.04 -3.52 -7.87
N ALA A 27 7.60 -4.01 -6.75
CA ALA A 27 9.02 -4.35 -6.68
C ALA A 27 9.39 -5.45 -7.69
N ASN A 28 8.58 -6.50 -7.80
CA ASN A 28 8.79 -7.57 -8.77
C ASN A 28 8.56 -7.09 -10.21
N ALA A 29 7.65 -6.13 -10.42
CA ALA A 29 7.47 -5.48 -11.72
C ALA A 29 8.74 -4.73 -12.16
N PHE A 30 9.44 -4.04 -11.25
CA PHE A 30 10.75 -3.44 -11.54
C PHE A 30 11.83 -4.48 -11.82
N MET A 31 11.93 -5.52 -10.98
CA MET A 31 13.01 -6.52 -11.08
C MET A 31 12.89 -7.41 -12.32
N PHE A 32 11.69 -7.84 -12.67
CA PHE A 32 11.46 -8.84 -13.74
C PHE A 32 10.84 -8.26 -15.01
N GLY A 33 10.08 -7.16 -14.88
CA GLY A 33 9.46 -6.45 -16.01
C GLY A 33 10.23 -5.21 -16.46
N GLY A 34 11.30 -4.82 -15.74
CA GLY A 34 12.13 -3.65 -16.04
C GLY A 34 11.50 -2.32 -15.63
N PHE A 35 12.23 -1.23 -15.93
CA PHE A 35 11.92 0.11 -15.44
C PHE A 35 10.51 0.60 -15.83
N TRP A 36 10.12 0.47 -17.09
CA TRP A 36 8.82 0.98 -17.56
C TRP A 36 7.64 0.19 -16.99
N CYS A 37 7.74 -1.13 -16.95
CA CYS A 37 6.71 -1.97 -16.34
C CYS A 37 6.53 -1.65 -14.85
N GLY A 38 7.65 -1.53 -14.12
CA GLY A 38 7.63 -1.16 -12.70
C GLY A 38 7.03 0.22 -12.46
N THR A 39 7.39 1.21 -13.27
CA THR A 39 6.91 2.61 -13.14
C THR A 39 5.41 2.71 -13.41
N ILE A 40 4.93 2.09 -14.49
CA ILE A 40 3.50 2.11 -14.82
C ILE A 40 2.71 1.34 -13.75
N THR A 41 3.23 0.19 -13.28
CA THR A 41 2.61 -0.57 -12.19
C THR A 41 2.52 0.28 -10.91
N LEU A 42 3.62 0.95 -10.53
CA LEU A 42 3.64 1.83 -9.35
C LEU A 42 2.59 2.93 -9.47
N PHE A 43 2.55 3.61 -10.61
CA PHE A 43 1.58 4.67 -10.86
C PHE A 43 0.13 4.17 -10.75
N CYS A 44 -0.19 3.04 -11.38
CA CYS A 44 -1.52 2.44 -11.30
C CYS A 44 -1.91 2.02 -9.86
N GLU A 45 -0.96 1.46 -9.10
CA GLU A 45 -1.21 1.05 -7.71
C GLU A 45 -1.39 2.26 -6.78
N LEU A 46 -0.60 3.32 -6.97
CA LEU A 46 -0.78 4.60 -6.26
C LEU A 46 -2.12 5.24 -6.61
N LEU A 47 -2.46 5.31 -7.90
CA LEU A 47 -3.70 5.91 -8.37
C LEU A 47 -4.94 5.16 -7.85
N LYS A 48 -4.89 3.83 -7.82
CA LYS A 48 -5.93 2.98 -7.26
C LYS A 48 -6.23 3.28 -5.79
N GLY A 49 -5.21 3.56 -4.99
CA GLY A 49 -5.36 3.98 -3.60
C GLY A 49 -5.80 5.44 -3.48
N PHE A 50 -5.20 6.32 -4.27
CA PHE A 50 -5.43 7.76 -4.24
C PHE A 50 -6.87 8.16 -4.59
N LEU A 51 -7.39 7.66 -5.71
CA LEU A 51 -8.67 8.13 -6.26
C LEU A 51 -9.85 7.95 -5.29
N PRO A 52 -10.09 6.78 -4.67
CA PRO A 52 -11.23 6.62 -3.78
C PRO A 52 -11.19 7.57 -2.58
N VAL A 53 -10.02 7.74 -1.98
CA VAL A 53 -9.84 8.61 -0.80
C VAL A 53 -9.99 10.08 -1.19
N PHE A 54 -9.36 10.49 -2.28
CA PHE A 54 -9.43 11.86 -2.77
C PHE A 54 -10.86 12.27 -3.15
N LEU A 55 -11.58 11.43 -3.90
CA LEU A 55 -12.96 11.68 -4.29
C LEU A 55 -13.90 11.70 -3.09
N TYR A 56 -13.68 10.80 -2.12
CA TYR A 56 -14.45 10.82 -0.88
C TYR A 56 -14.31 12.15 -0.14
N LEU A 57 -13.08 12.66 0.01
CA LEU A 57 -12.83 13.93 0.71
C LEU A 57 -13.31 15.15 -0.07
N ARG A 58 -13.45 15.07 -1.38
CA ARG A 58 -14.10 16.12 -2.19
C ARG A 58 -15.60 16.20 -1.90
N THR A 59 -16.24 15.08 -1.60
CA THR A 59 -17.67 15.02 -1.29
C THR A 59 -17.93 15.23 0.20
N PHE A 60 -17.07 14.66 1.06
CA PHE A 60 -17.19 14.69 2.53
C PHE A 60 -15.88 15.19 3.15
N PRO A 61 -15.66 16.53 3.23
CA PRO A 61 -14.44 17.09 3.82
C PRO A 61 -14.23 16.65 5.27
N LEU A 62 -12.98 16.73 5.75
CA LEU A 62 -12.64 16.39 7.15
C LEU A 62 -13.38 17.28 8.18
N SER A 63 -13.86 18.44 7.77
CA SER A 63 -14.75 19.28 8.62
C SER A 63 -16.15 18.70 8.82
N SER A 64 -16.57 17.73 8.01
CA SER A 64 -17.86 17.07 8.15
C SER A 64 -17.83 15.95 9.19
N SER A 65 -18.99 15.60 9.75
CA SER A 65 -19.12 14.53 10.75
C SER A 65 -19.19 13.10 10.17
N HIS A 66 -18.99 12.94 8.85
CA HIS A 66 -19.09 11.64 8.19
C HIS A 66 -17.94 10.72 8.58
N GLY A 67 -18.26 9.53 9.12
CA GLY A 67 -17.29 8.58 9.67
C GLY A 67 -16.72 7.54 8.69
N GLY A 68 -17.09 7.58 7.40
CA GLY A 68 -16.70 6.52 6.43
C GLY A 68 -15.24 6.53 5.96
N LEU A 69 -14.45 7.57 6.26
CA LEU A 69 -13.10 7.74 5.74
C LEU A 69 -12.20 6.54 6.02
N ALA A 70 -12.25 5.99 7.23
CA ALA A 70 -11.40 4.86 7.62
C ALA A 70 -11.63 3.63 6.72
N PHE A 71 -12.89 3.33 6.39
CA PHE A 71 -13.23 2.24 5.49
C PHE A 71 -12.85 2.54 4.04
N VAL A 72 -13.03 3.77 3.59
CA VAL A 72 -12.63 4.19 2.23
C VAL A 72 -11.12 4.12 2.05
N MET A 73 -10.33 4.40 3.09
CA MET A 73 -8.87 4.22 3.08
C MET A 73 -8.48 2.73 3.04
N ALA A 74 -9.16 1.88 3.81
CA ALA A 74 -8.84 0.46 3.92
C ALA A 74 -9.29 -0.36 2.70
N ALA A 75 -10.41 -0.01 2.06
CA ALA A 75 -11.03 -0.78 0.98
C ALA A 75 -10.11 -1.03 -0.23
N PRO A 76 -9.39 -0.05 -0.79
CA PRO A 76 -8.46 -0.28 -1.91
C PRO A 76 -7.32 -1.24 -1.54
N VAL A 77 -6.83 -1.16 -0.29
CA VAL A 77 -5.78 -2.04 0.23
C VAL A 77 -6.31 -3.46 0.41
N ALA A 78 -7.50 -3.62 1.00
CA ALA A 78 -8.16 -4.92 1.14
C ALA A 78 -8.40 -5.60 -0.22
N GLY A 79 -8.94 -4.86 -1.20
CA GLY A 79 -9.16 -5.36 -2.55
C GLY A 79 -7.87 -5.65 -3.33
N HIS A 80 -6.74 -5.02 -2.97
CA HIS A 80 -5.43 -5.36 -3.54
C HIS A 80 -4.84 -6.63 -2.91
N ILE A 81 -4.97 -6.78 -1.59
CA ILE A 81 -4.42 -7.93 -0.84
C ILE A 81 -5.24 -9.19 -1.12
N PHE A 82 -6.57 -9.05 -1.15
CA PHE A 82 -7.53 -10.14 -1.32
C PHE A 82 -8.40 -9.96 -2.58
N PRO A 83 -7.82 -9.98 -3.79
CA PRO A 83 -8.57 -9.76 -5.03
C PRO A 83 -9.45 -10.98 -5.34
N VAL A 84 -10.78 -10.78 -5.32
CA VAL A 84 -11.77 -11.83 -5.57
C VAL A 84 -11.54 -12.52 -6.92
N PHE A 85 -11.27 -11.75 -7.97
CA PHE A 85 -11.06 -12.26 -9.33
C PHE A 85 -9.72 -12.98 -9.56
N HIS A 86 -8.84 -13.01 -8.56
CA HIS A 86 -7.53 -13.67 -8.63
C HIS A 86 -7.33 -14.68 -7.51
N HIS A 87 -8.39 -15.39 -7.14
CA HIS A 87 -8.39 -16.45 -6.10
C HIS A 87 -7.80 -15.95 -4.76
N PHE A 88 -8.07 -14.69 -4.39
CA PHE A 88 -7.55 -14.03 -3.18
C PHE A 88 -6.02 -13.94 -3.06
N ARG A 89 -5.28 -14.23 -4.13
CA ARG A 89 -3.82 -14.12 -4.18
C ARG A 89 -3.39 -12.75 -4.66
N GLY A 90 -3.34 -11.79 -3.73
CA GLY A 90 -2.99 -10.40 -3.98
C GLY A 90 -1.57 -10.02 -3.58
N GLY A 91 -1.20 -8.76 -3.88
CA GLY A 91 0.05 -8.15 -3.46
C GLY A 91 0.09 -7.78 -1.97
N LYS A 92 1.22 -7.24 -1.50
CA LYS A 92 1.41 -6.83 -0.10
C LYS A 92 0.69 -5.53 0.29
N GLY A 93 0.17 -4.77 -0.69
CA GLY A 93 -0.61 -3.57 -0.43
C GLY A 93 0.19 -2.29 -0.15
N ILE A 94 1.54 -2.35 -0.13
CA ILE A 94 2.39 -1.23 0.29
C ILE A 94 2.19 0.01 -0.61
N ALA A 95 2.29 -0.14 -1.94
CA ALA A 95 2.12 0.97 -2.87
C ALA A 95 0.70 1.57 -2.81
N VAL A 96 -0.32 0.71 -2.67
CA VAL A 96 -1.72 1.15 -2.53
C VAL A 96 -1.92 1.92 -1.24
N SER A 97 -1.28 1.51 -0.13
CA SER A 97 -1.32 2.25 1.15
C SER A 97 -0.77 3.67 0.99
N PHE A 98 0.37 3.83 0.30
CA PHE A 98 0.87 5.16 -0.05
C PHE A 98 -0.14 5.97 -0.86
N GLY A 99 -0.76 5.35 -1.87
CA GLY A 99 -1.82 5.97 -2.65
C GLY A 99 -2.98 6.48 -1.80
N CYS A 100 -3.48 5.65 -0.87
CA CYS A 100 -4.55 6.04 0.05
C CYS A 100 -4.16 7.26 0.91
N LEU A 101 -2.94 7.29 1.44
CA LEU A 101 -2.46 8.41 2.25
C LEU A 101 -2.23 9.68 1.41
N MET A 102 -1.75 9.55 0.17
CA MET A 102 -1.66 10.68 -0.78
C MET A 102 -3.04 11.22 -1.15
N GLY A 103 -4.07 10.38 -1.18
CA GLY A 103 -5.46 10.77 -1.42
C GLY A 103 -6.04 11.69 -0.34
N LEU A 104 -5.39 11.80 0.82
CA LEU A 104 -5.76 12.74 1.87
C LEU A 104 -5.39 14.21 1.53
N PHE A 105 -4.80 14.47 0.36
CA PHE A 105 -4.43 15.84 -0.04
C PHE A 105 -5.57 16.86 0.23
N PRO A 106 -5.24 18.03 0.86
CA PRO A 106 -3.91 18.60 1.11
C PRO A 106 -3.19 18.12 2.39
N TYR A 107 -3.72 17.18 3.15
CA TYR A 107 -3.15 16.67 4.38
C TYR A 107 -2.00 15.67 4.07
N ALA A 108 -0.82 16.19 3.71
CA ALA A 108 0.32 15.38 3.28
C ALA A 108 1.03 14.63 4.42
N LEU A 109 0.86 15.07 5.67
CA LEU A 109 1.61 14.55 6.82
C LEU A 109 1.53 13.02 6.98
N PRO A 110 0.38 12.33 6.84
CA PRO A 110 0.32 10.88 6.95
C PRO A 110 1.17 10.16 5.92
N ALA A 111 1.16 10.63 4.66
CA ALA A 111 1.99 10.06 3.59
C ALA A 111 3.49 10.28 3.86
N LEU A 112 3.86 11.46 4.36
CA LEU A 112 5.24 11.79 4.72
C LEU A 112 5.74 10.96 5.90
N ILE A 113 4.92 10.71 6.93
CA ILE A 113 5.26 9.83 8.06
C ILE A 113 5.58 8.42 7.53
N LEU A 114 4.69 7.83 6.72
CA LEU A 114 4.92 6.49 6.19
C LEU A 114 6.18 6.45 5.31
N ALA A 115 6.40 7.45 4.44
CA ALA A 115 7.57 7.55 3.59
C ALA A 115 8.86 7.66 4.42
N PHE A 116 8.89 8.54 5.40
CA PHE A 116 10.04 8.72 6.29
C PHE A 116 10.41 7.42 7.01
N VAL A 117 9.44 6.78 7.66
CA VAL A 117 9.69 5.54 8.41
C VAL A 117 10.10 4.40 7.47
N PHE A 118 9.49 4.32 6.28
CA PHE A 118 9.84 3.30 5.29
C PHE A 118 11.29 3.47 4.80
N ILE A 119 11.72 4.71 4.49
CA ILE A 119 13.09 5.02 4.09
C ILE A 119 14.06 4.75 5.25
N PHE A 120 13.69 5.15 6.48
CA PHE A 120 14.50 4.96 7.66
C PHE A 120 14.84 3.47 7.87
N PHE A 121 13.87 2.57 7.85
CA PHE A 121 14.09 1.13 8.01
C PHE A 121 14.62 0.44 6.74
N SER A 122 14.61 1.10 5.60
CA SER A 122 15.15 0.53 4.35
C SER A 122 16.59 0.94 4.09
N VAL A 123 17.00 2.14 4.49
CA VAL A 123 18.29 2.74 4.12
C VAL A 123 19.17 2.97 5.34
N ILE A 124 18.62 3.49 6.45
CA ILE A 124 19.42 3.89 7.63
C ILE A 124 19.65 2.69 8.55
N VAL A 125 18.58 2.04 9.01
CA VAL A 125 18.68 0.91 9.96
C VAL A 125 18.82 -0.43 9.25
N VAL A 126 18.40 -0.52 7.99
CA VAL A 126 18.47 -1.71 7.11
C VAL A 126 17.95 -2.97 7.80
N VAL A 127 16.63 -3.00 8.06
CA VAL A 127 15.99 -4.18 8.66
C VAL A 127 15.80 -5.27 7.60
N SER A 128 16.32 -6.46 7.88
CA SER A 128 16.22 -7.66 7.03
C SER A 128 15.69 -8.83 7.87
N PRO A 129 14.87 -9.72 7.30
CA PRO A 129 14.28 -9.73 5.96
C PRO A 129 13.15 -8.70 5.77
N HIS A 130 12.69 -8.56 4.54
CA HIS A 130 11.66 -7.59 4.13
C HIS A 130 10.36 -7.66 4.96
N TYR A 131 10.01 -8.82 5.48
CA TYR A 131 8.88 -9.03 6.37
C TYR A 131 8.96 -8.15 7.63
N TYR A 132 10.05 -8.26 8.41
CA TYR A 132 10.22 -7.47 9.63
C TYR A 132 10.33 -5.97 9.34
N ARG A 133 11.00 -5.59 8.25
CA ARG A 133 11.07 -4.20 7.83
C ARG A 133 9.69 -3.60 7.61
N THR A 134 8.82 -4.29 6.85
CA THR A 134 7.48 -3.78 6.57
C THR A 134 6.63 -3.73 7.83
N PHE A 135 6.68 -4.76 8.66
CA PHE A 135 5.97 -4.80 9.93
C PHE A 135 6.37 -3.63 10.86
N LEU A 136 7.68 -3.44 11.08
CA LEU A 136 8.20 -2.33 11.91
C LEU A 136 7.84 -0.97 11.32
N THR A 137 7.88 -0.83 9.99
CA THR A 137 7.49 0.41 9.31
C THR A 137 6.04 0.77 9.62
N TYR A 138 5.11 -0.17 9.46
CA TYR A 138 3.69 0.10 9.70
C TYR A 138 3.39 0.32 11.18
N ALA A 139 4.02 -0.42 12.09
CA ALA A 139 3.88 -0.24 13.53
C ALA A 139 4.40 1.15 13.99
N ALA A 140 5.60 1.53 13.56
CA ALA A 140 6.19 2.83 13.90
C ALA A 140 5.40 3.99 13.26
N ALA A 141 4.98 3.86 12.00
CA ALA A 141 4.16 4.86 11.34
C ALA A 141 2.79 5.02 12.03
N ALA A 142 2.16 3.93 12.48
CA ALA A 142 0.92 3.99 13.24
C ALA A 142 1.09 4.73 14.57
N ALA A 143 2.17 4.44 15.30
CA ALA A 143 2.50 5.16 16.55
C ALA A 143 2.71 6.67 16.31
N LEU A 144 3.46 7.04 15.26
CA LEU A 144 3.65 8.44 14.90
C LEU A 144 2.34 9.11 14.45
N MET A 145 1.48 8.42 13.72
CA MET A 145 0.18 8.96 13.31
C MET A 145 -0.76 9.19 14.50
N LEU A 146 -0.72 8.34 15.53
CA LEU A 146 -1.45 8.57 16.78
C LEU A 146 -1.08 9.91 17.43
N ILE A 147 0.20 10.30 17.33
CA ILE A 147 0.71 11.53 17.96
C ILE A 147 0.47 12.76 17.07
N TYR A 148 0.69 12.63 15.75
CA TYR A 148 0.82 13.80 14.88
C TYR A 148 -0.31 13.98 13.85
N ALA A 149 -1.13 12.96 13.55
CA ALA A 149 -2.13 13.08 12.48
C ALA A 149 -3.35 13.95 12.85
N GLY A 150 -3.64 14.13 14.15
CA GLY A 150 -4.68 15.04 14.67
C GLY A 150 -6.14 14.63 14.37
N ASP A 151 -6.40 13.70 13.47
CA ASP A 151 -7.74 13.22 13.11
C ASP A 151 -7.88 11.73 13.33
N PHE A 152 -8.79 11.34 14.23
CA PHE A 152 -9.04 9.94 14.59
C PHE A 152 -9.47 9.07 13.40
N ARG A 153 -10.13 9.63 12.39
CA ARG A 153 -10.58 8.90 11.19
C ARG A 153 -9.38 8.49 10.32
N ILE A 154 -8.35 9.36 10.22
CA ILE A 154 -7.09 9.05 9.51
C ILE A 154 -6.32 7.98 10.27
N VAL A 155 -6.21 8.14 11.60
CA VAL A 155 -5.52 7.18 12.48
C VAL A 155 -6.18 5.80 12.41
N SER A 156 -7.51 5.73 12.54
CA SER A 156 -8.25 4.46 12.45
C SER A 156 -8.17 3.84 11.05
N GLY A 157 -8.23 4.66 9.99
CA GLY A 157 -8.04 4.20 8.61
C GLY A 157 -6.66 3.60 8.37
N PHE A 158 -5.61 4.27 8.86
CA PHE A 158 -4.25 3.73 8.78
C PHE A 158 -4.07 2.48 9.67
N GLY A 159 -4.73 2.43 10.82
CA GLY A 159 -4.79 1.24 11.67
C GLY A 159 -5.37 0.02 10.94
N LEU A 160 -6.47 0.20 10.23
CA LEU A 160 -7.05 -0.85 9.39
C LEU A 160 -6.10 -1.28 8.26
N ILE A 161 -5.47 -0.32 7.57
CA ILE A 161 -4.45 -0.59 6.54
C ILE A 161 -3.30 -1.40 7.14
N SER A 162 -2.78 -0.99 8.30
CA SER A 162 -1.68 -1.68 8.99
C SER A 162 -2.04 -3.11 9.36
N ALA A 163 -3.25 -3.34 9.87
CA ALA A 163 -3.75 -4.68 10.16
C ALA A 163 -3.82 -5.55 8.90
N LEU A 164 -4.39 -5.04 7.80
CA LEU A 164 -4.48 -5.76 6.52
C LEU A 164 -3.10 -6.14 5.96
N VAL A 165 -2.15 -5.19 5.95
CA VAL A 165 -0.78 -5.43 5.49
C VAL A 165 -0.08 -6.46 6.38
N THR A 166 -0.24 -6.38 7.71
CA THR A 166 0.35 -7.34 8.65
C THR A 166 -0.21 -8.75 8.45
N ILE A 167 -1.54 -8.88 8.31
CA ILE A 167 -2.19 -10.17 8.01
C ILE A 167 -1.61 -10.77 6.72
N LYS A 168 -1.49 -9.97 5.66
CA LYS A 168 -0.91 -10.45 4.39
C LYS A 168 0.53 -10.89 4.53
N LEU A 169 1.32 -10.17 5.32
CA LEU A 169 2.71 -10.54 5.58
C LEU A 169 2.82 -11.87 6.34
N MET A 170 1.95 -12.09 7.33
CA MET A 170 1.90 -13.36 8.06
C MET A 170 1.54 -14.54 7.14
N LEU A 171 0.49 -14.37 6.32
CA LEU A 171 0.09 -15.40 5.34
C LEU A 171 1.19 -15.71 4.31
N SER A 172 1.97 -14.69 3.90
CA SER A 172 3.07 -14.86 2.94
C SER A 172 4.36 -15.40 3.57
N ALA A 173 4.46 -15.48 4.88
CA ALA A 173 5.62 -16.05 5.58
C ALA A 173 5.45 -17.57 5.83
N GLU A 174 4.23 -18.07 5.71
CA GLU A 174 3.89 -19.49 5.85
C GLU A 174 3.94 -20.25 4.51
N GLU A 175 3.98 -19.56 3.37
CA GLU A 175 4.16 -20.12 2.02
C GLU A 175 5.66 -20.21 1.66
#